data_db637fc2b2078d0d0c9341e481651800
#
_entry.id   db637fc2b2078d0d0c9341e481651800
#
_cell.length_a   1.000
_cell.length_b   1.000
_cell.length_c   1.000
_cell.angle_alpha   90.00
_cell.angle_beta   90.00
_cell.angle_gamma   90.00
#
_symmetry.space_group_name_H-M   'P 1'
#
loop_
_entity.id
_entity.type
_entity.pdbx_description
1 polymer ?
#
loop_
_entity_poly.entity_id
_entity_poly.type
_entity_poly.pdbx_seq_one_letter_code
_entity_poly.pdbx_strand_id
1 'polypeptide(L)'
;MQAENALSCGVVIVAAGRGERAGSHAEGPKQYRRIGGRPVISHTLDLFVNWRPARRIVVVIHPDDAALFETARIASLPAGDRLTVVHGGATRQQSVLAGLEVMANDDISHVLIQDAVRPFVEPAILERTLTAFGHGARAVLPAVAVADTLKRADANGN
;
A
#
# COMPACT_ATOMS: atom_id res chain seq x y z
N MET A 1 9.96 -28.90 19.42
CA MET A 1 9.97 -28.21 18.12
C MET A 1 8.71 -27.36 18.11
N GLN A 2 8.83 -26.10 18.55
CA GLN A 2 7.70 -25.14 18.45
C GLN A 2 7.62 -24.78 16.97
N ALA A 3 6.46 -25.01 16.34
CA ALA A 3 6.17 -24.44 15.04
C ALA A 3 6.31 -22.92 15.21
N GLU A 4 7.30 -22.31 14.56
CA GLU A 4 7.36 -20.86 14.38
C GLU A 4 6.01 -20.45 13.81
N ASN A 5 5.26 -19.73 14.61
CA ASN A 5 3.96 -19.21 14.21
C ASN A 5 4.26 -18.14 13.13
N ALA A 6 4.35 -18.60 11.89
CA ALA A 6 4.68 -17.74 10.76
C ALA A 6 3.64 -16.62 10.72
N LEU A 7 4.09 -15.38 10.88
CA LEU A 7 3.22 -14.20 10.89
C LEU A 7 2.32 -14.22 9.63
N SER A 8 1.02 -14.23 9.84
CA SER A 8 0.04 -14.15 8.77
C SER A 8 -0.23 -12.67 8.47
N CYS A 9 0.18 -12.22 7.28
CA CYS A 9 0.08 -10.81 6.91
C CYS A 9 -1.00 -10.55 5.87
N GLY A 10 -1.85 -9.56 6.15
CA GLY A 10 -2.65 -8.88 5.15
C GLY A 10 -1.92 -7.66 4.60
N VAL A 11 -2.26 -7.25 3.39
CA VAL A 11 -1.74 -6.03 2.77
C VAL A 11 -2.91 -5.20 2.24
N VAL A 12 -3.02 -3.96 2.69
CA VAL A 12 -3.96 -2.96 2.14
C VAL A 12 -3.18 -2.01 1.27
N ILE A 13 -3.43 -2.04 -0.04
CA ILE A 13 -2.83 -1.10 -1.00
C ILE A 13 -3.82 0.03 -1.27
N VAL A 14 -3.50 1.24 -0.78
CA VAL A 14 -4.37 2.41 -0.88
C VAL A 14 -4.12 3.12 -2.20
N ALA A 15 -5.09 3.07 -3.10
CA ALA A 15 -5.06 3.63 -4.45
C ALA A 15 -6.26 4.56 -4.77
N ALA A 16 -7.11 4.90 -3.80
CA ALA A 16 -8.31 5.71 -4.02
C ALA A 16 -8.05 7.23 -4.10
N GLY A 17 -6.81 7.70 -3.90
CA GLY A 17 -6.48 9.13 -3.87
C GLY A 17 -6.51 9.76 -5.25
N ARG A 18 -7.17 10.92 -5.38
CA ARG A 18 -7.22 11.72 -6.61
C ARG A 18 -6.00 12.61 -6.85
N GLY A 19 -5.17 12.82 -5.83
CA GLY A 19 -3.93 13.58 -5.95
C GLY A 19 -4.14 15.09 -6.14
N GLU A 20 -5.22 15.66 -5.62
CA GLU A 20 -5.64 17.07 -5.74
C GLU A 20 -4.50 18.07 -5.48
N ARG A 21 -3.60 17.74 -4.54
CA ARG A 21 -2.40 18.57 -4.22
C ARG A 21 -1.36 18.67 -5.34
N ALA A 22 -1.45 17.81 -6.36
CA ALA A 22 -0.49 17.77 -7.46
C ALA A 22 -1.02 18.33 -8.78
N GLY A 23 -2.17 19.00 -8.73
CA GLY A 23 -2.86 19.55 -9.90
C GLY A 23 -3.55 18.46 -10.75
N SER A 24 -4.51 18.90 -11.58
CA SER A 24 -5.10 18.06 -12.62
C SER A 24 -4.09 17.89 -13.75
N HIS A 25 -3.60 16.67 -13.94
CA HIS A 25 -2.77 16.36 -15.10
C HIS A 25 -3.59 15.55 -16.11
N ALA A 26 -3.37 15.79 -17.40
CA ALA A 26 -3.99 15.06 -18.50
C ALA A 26 -3.79 13.54 -18.45
N GLU A 27 -2.80 13.06 -17.68
CA GLU A 27 -2.45 11.65 -17.52
C GLU A 27 -3.26 10.91 -16.44
N GLY A 28 -4.27 11.55 -15.84
CA GLY A 28 -5.09 10.92 -14.79
C GLY A 28 -4.42 10.76 -13.42
N PRO A 29 -5.01 9.93 -12.52
CA PRO A 29 -4.50 9.74 -11.16
C PRO A 29 -3.09 9.15 -11.13
N LYS A 30 -2.24 9.62 -10.20
CA LYS A 30 -0.80 9.31 -10.14
C LYS A 30 -0.49 7.82 -10.13
N GLN A 31 -1.31 7.01 -9.48
CA GLN A 31 -1.12 5.57 -9.37
C GLN A 31 -1.22 4.84 -10.71
N TYR A 32 -1.86 5.44 -11.70
CA TYR A 32 -2.00 4.88 -13.05
C TYR A 32 -1.04 5.50 -14.08
N ARG A 33 -0.26 6.52 -13.70
CA ARG A 33 0.80 7.06 -14.55
C ARG A 33 1.88 6.00 -14.75
N ARG A 34 2.63 6.12 -15.85
CA ARG A 34 3.60 5.09 -16.22
C ARG A 34 5.02 5.43 -15.75
N ILE A 35 5.70 4.42 -15.23
CA ILE A 35 7.14 4.39 -14.98
C ILE A 35 7.69 3.16 -15.69
N GLY A 36 8.68 3.35 -16.58
CA GLY A 36 9.21 2.25 -17.36
C GLY A 36 8.16 1.56 -18.26
N GLY A 37 7.19 2.31 -18.77
CA GLY A 37 6.13 1.78 -19.63
C GLY A 37 4.97 1.10 -18.90
N ARG A 38 5.04 0.93 -17.58
CA ARG A 38 4.02 0.25 -16.75
C ARG A 38 3.37 1.22 -15.74
N PRO A 39 2.08 1.07 -15.41
CA PRO A 39 1.46 1.85 -14.35
C PRO A 39 2.20 1.73 -13.01
N VAL A 40 2.28 2.82 -12.25
CA VAL A 40 2.95 2.83 -10.93
C VAL A 40 2.39 1.75 -10.01
N ILE A 41 1.06 1.62 -9.95
CA ILE A 41 0.39 0.62 -9.12
C ILE A 41 0.78 -0.82 -9.48
N SER A 42 1.09 -1.09 -10.77
CA SER A 42 1.51 -2.43 -11.21
C SER A 42 2.81 -2.86 -10.54
N HIS A 43 3.76 -1.94 -10.34
CA HIS A 43 5.01 -2.23 -9.63
C HIS A 43 4.76 -2.56 -8.16
N THR A 44 3.84 -1.83 -7.51
CA THR A 44 3.44 -2.11 -6.12
C THR A 44 2.73 -3.46 -6.01
N LEU A 45 1.82 -3.77 -6.94
CA LEU A 45 1.14 -5.07 -6.98
C LEU A 45 2.13 -6.23 -7.13
N ASP A 46 3.08 -6.13 -8.06
CA ASP A 46 4.08 -7.16 -8.29
C ASP A 46 4.88 -7.49 -7.02
N LEU A 47 5.27 -6.48 -6.26
CA LEU A 47 5.98 -6.68 -5.01
C LEU A 47 5.19 -7.57 -4.06
N PHE A 48 3.94 -7.20 -3.77
CA PHE A 48 3.15 -7.88 -2.74
C PHE A 48 2.54 -9.20 -3.21
N VAL A 49 2.21 -9.34 -4.48
CA VAL A 49 1.75 -10.62 -5.04
C VAL A 49 2.85 -11.67 -4.98
N ASN A 50 4.11 -11.27 -5.17
CA ASN A 50 5.26 -12.18 -5.06
C ASN A 50 5.80 -12.32 -3.63
N TRP A 51 5.36 -11.50 -2.70
CA TRP A 51 5.81 -11.56 -1.31
C TRP A 51 5.05 -12.66 -0.55
N ARG A 52 5.75 -13.75 -0.24
CA ARG A 52 5.17 -14.96 0.35
C ARG A 52 4.38 -14.75 1.65
N PRO A 53 4.82 -13.87 2.59
CA PRO A 53 4.07 -13.64 3.82
C PRO A 53 2.70 -12.97 3.61
N ALA A 54 2.44 -12.32 2.45
CA ALA A 54 1.11 -11.78 2.15
C ALA A 54 0.10 -12.91 1.90
N ARG A 55 -0.79 -13.14 2.85
CA ARG A 55 -1.89 -14.11 2.74
C ARG A 55 -3.09 -13.52 2.03
N ARG A 56 -3.36 -12.25 2.24
CA ARG A 56 -4.45 -11.49 1.67
C ARG A 56 -3.95 -10.14 1.17
N ILE A 57 -4.39 -9.72 0.01
CA ILE A 57 -4.08 -8.39 -0.57
C ILE A 57 -5.41 -7.73 -0.90
N VAL A 58 -5.66 -6.56 -0.34
CA VAL A 58 -6.83 -5.75 -0.66
C VAL A 58 -6.37 -4.46 -1.29
N VAL A 59 -6.82 -4.22 -2.52
CA VAL A 59 -6.55 -2.96 -3.23
C VAL A 59 -7.76 -2.06 -3.11
N VAL A 60 -7.54 -0.88 -2.56
CA VAL A 60 -8.61 0.11 -2.35
C VAL A 60 -8.50 1.17 -3.43
N ILE A 61 -9.43 1.17 -4.37
CA ILE A 61 -9.46 2.09 -5.51
C ILE A 61 -10.58 3.13 -5.39
N HIS A 62 -10.49 4.21 -6.16
CA HIS A 62 -11.65 5.10 -6.34
C HIS A 62 -12.69 4.39 -7.23
N PRO A 63 -14.00 4.56 -6.98
CA PRO A 63 -15.05 3.92 -7.81
C PRO A 63 -14.90 4.18 -9.31
N ASP A 64 -14.54 5.39 -9.71
CA ASP A 64 -14.37 5.77 -11.13
C ASP A 64 -13.11 5.19 -11.78
N ASP A 65 -12.20 4.59 -11.00
CA ASP A 65 -10.92 4.10 -11.50
C ASP A 65 -10.95 2.59 -11.85
N ALA A 66 -12.11 1.95 -11.79
CA ALA A 66 -12.22 0.50 -12.01
C ALA A 66 -11.60 0.04 -13.35
N ALA A 67 -11.89 0.73 -14.45
CA ALA A 67 -11.34 0.40 -15.76
C ALA A 67 -9.81 0.62 -15.84
N LEU A 68 -9.30 1.69 -15.20
CA LEU A 68 -7.87 1.96 -15.12
C LEU A 68 -7.16 0.89 -14.29
N PHE A 69 -7.77 0.47 -13.19
CA PHE A 69 -7.23 -0.59 -12.34
C PHE A 69 -7.18 -1.93 -13.09
N GLU A 70 -8.24 -2.33 -13.78
CA GLU A 70 -8.24 -3.59 -14.54
C GLU A 70 -7.14 -3.60 -15.60
N THR A 71 -6.93 -2.50 -16.32
CA THR A 71 -5.83 -2.38 -17.29
C THR A 71 -4.46 -2.52 -16.60
N ALA A 72 -4.30 -1.91 -15.42
CA ALA A 72 -3.06 -1.98 -14.66
C ALA A 72 -2.81 -3.38 -14.06
N ARG A 73 -3.87 -4.05 -13.60
CA ARG A 73 -3.82 -5.40 -13.02
C ARG A 73 -3.39 -6.45 -14.03
N ILE A 74 -3.93 -6.41 -15.26
CA ILE A 74 -3.59 -7.34 -16.34
C ILE A 74 -2.09 -7.27 -16.65
N ALA A 75 -1.47 -6.11 -16.52
CA ALA A 75 -0.02 -5.93 -16.71
C ALA A 75 0.84 -6.58 -15.59
N SER A 76 0.21 -7.06 -14.52
CA SER A 76 0.92 -7.40 -13.29
C SER A 76 0.84 -8.84 -12.84
N LEU A 77 0.00 -9.75 -13.28
CA LEU A 77 0.02 -11.15 -12.86
C LEU A 77 -1.38 -11.78 -12.64
N PRO A 78 -1.49 -13.11 -12.72
CA PRO A 78 -2.62 -13.85 -12.17
C PRO A 78 -2.55 -13.77 -10.65
N ALA A 79 -3.32 -12.87 -10.07
CA ALA A 79 -3.29 -12.61 -8.63
C ALA A 79 -3.97 -13.70 -7.79
N GLY A 80 -4.54 -14.73 -8.39
CA GLY A 80 -5.25 -15.79 -7.67
C GLY A 80 -6.32 -15.23 -6.69
N ASP A 81 -6.83 -16.09 -5.83
CA ASP A 81 -7.89 -15.77 -4.86
C ASP A 81 -7.43 -14.84 -3.70
N ARG A 82 -6.14 -14.49 -3.66
CA ARG A 82 -5.57 -13.66 -2.58
C ARG A 82 -5.80 -12.16 -2.76
N LEU A 83 -6.18 -11.70 -3.96
CA LEU A 83 -6.37 -10.28 -4.25
C LEU A 83 -7.86 -9.94 -4.32
N THR A 84 -8.27 -8.96 -3.55
CA THR A 84 -9.62 -8.37 -3.57
C THR A 84 -9.52 -6.89 -3.86
N VAL A 85 -10.48 -6.37 -4.60
CA VAL A 85 -10.61 -4.94 -4.91
C VAL A 85 -11.84 -4.39 -4.21
N VAL A 86 -11.68 -3.25 -3.54
CA VAL A 86 -12.79 -2.53 -2.88
C VAL A 86 -12.73 -1.05 -3.20
N HIS A 87 -13.84 -0.36 -3.02
CA HIS A 87 -13.90 1.08 -3.20
C HIS A 87 -13.49 1.81 -1.92
N GLY A 88 -12.70 2.86 -2.06
CA GLY A 88 -12.31 3.74 -0.97
C GLY A 88 -13.38 4.77 -0.63
N GLY A 89 -13.17 5.43 0.51
CA GLY A 89 -13.99 6.55 0.96
C GLY A 89 -13.39 7.92 0.61
N ALA A 90 -14.01 8.98 1.11
CA ALA A 90 -13.60 10.36 0.88
C ALA A 90 -12.22 10.71 1.48
N THR A 91 -11.77 9.96 2.48
CA THR A 91 -10.48 10.18 3.13
C THR A 91 -9.59 8.95 3.04
N ARG A 92 -8.26 9.15 3.25
CA ARG A 92 -7.31 8.03 3.33
C ARG A 92 -7.68 7.07 4.47
N GLN A 93 -8.12 7.59 5.61
CA GLN A 93 -8.53 6.78 6.75
C GLN A 93 -9.73 5.89 6.41
N GLN A 94 -10.77 6.44 5.76
CA GLN A 94 -11.92 5.67 5.31
C GLN A 94 -11.53 4.60 4.28
N SER A 95 -10.60 4.91 3.38
CA SER A 95 -10.09 3.95 2.41
C SER A 95 -9.32 2.82 3.10
N VAL A 96 -8.48 3.13 4.09
CA VAL A 96 -7.79 2.12 4.89
C VAL A 96 -8.78 1.25 5.64
N LEU A 97 -9.79 1.85 6.28
CA LEU A 97 -10.82 1.12 7.02
C LEU A 97 -11.57 0.13 6.10
N ALA A 98 -12.00 0.57 4.92
CA ALA A 98 -12.65 -0.30 3.94
C ALA A 98 -11.79 -1.52 3.57
N GLY A 99 -10.47 -1.35 3.45
CA GLY A 99 -9.55 -2.45 3.21
C GLY A 99 -9.40 -3.38 4.42
N LEU A 100 -9.41 -2.86 5.64
CA LEU A 100 -9.31 -3.66 6.87
C LEU A 100 -10.58 -4.46 7.13
N GLU A 101 -11.76 -3.91 6.87
CA GLU A 101 -13.05 -4.58 7.06
C GLU A 101 -13.16 -5.86 6.24
N VAL A 102 -12.58 -5.90 5.04
CA VAL A 102 -12.56 -7.11 4.20
C VAL A 102 -11.74 -8.23 4.84
N MET A 103 -10.75 -7.89 5.65
CA MET A 103 -9.86 -8.85 6.31
C MET A 103 -10.31 -9.22 7.73
N ALA A 104 -11.39 -8.61 8.24
CA ALA A 104 -11.78 -8.72 9.66
C ALA A 104 -12.06 -10.16 10.12
N ASN A 105 -12.46 -11.03 9.20
CA ASN A 105 -12.74 -12.44 9.47
C ASN A 105 -11.67 -13.40 8.94
N ASP A 106 -10.59 -12.89 8.37
CA ASP A 106 -9.47 -13.68 7.90
C ASP A 106 -8.52 -13.99 9.08
N ASP A 107 -7.81 -15.11 9.01
CA ASP A 107 -6.76 -15.44 9.97
C ASP A 107 -5.49 -14.63 9.68
N ILE A 108 -5.58 -13.32 9.88
CA ILE A 108 -4.54 -12.31 9.66
C ILE A 108 -4.11 -11.74 11.00
N SER A 109 -2.84 -11.91 11.34
CA SER A 109 -2.29 -11.41 12.61
C SER A 109 -1.82 -9.94 12.49
N HIS A 110 -1.32 -9.53 11.34
CA HIS A 110 -0.79 -8.19 11.09
C HIS A 110 -1.17 -7.68 9.71
N VAL A 111 -1.39 -6.38 9.59
CA VAL A 111 -1.72 -5.75 8.31
C VAL A 111 -0.68 -4.68 7.95
N LEU A 112 -0.16 -4.75 6.74
CA LEU A 112 0.67 -3.72 6.14
C LEU A 112 -0.21 -2.77 5.34
N ILE A 113 -0.04 -1.46 5.55
CA ILE A 113 -0.76 -0.43 4.79
C ILE A 113 0.24 0.23 3.86
N GLN A 114 0.04 0.06 2.56
CA GLN A 114 0.93 0.53 1.50
C GLN A 114 0.25 1.59 0.64
N ASP A 115 0.90 2.71 0.40
CA ASP A 115 0.47 3.67 -0.59
C ASP A 115 0.80 3.14 -2.01
N ALA A 116 -0.19 3.05 -2.90
CA ALA A 116 -0.01 2.54 -4.26
C ALA A 116 1.02 3.32 -5.10
N VAL A 117 1.26 4.59 -4.75
CA VAL A 117 2.21 5.49 -5.42
C VAL A 117 3.65 5.38 -4.87
N ARG A 118 3.94 4.41 -4.02
CA ARG A 118 5.29 4.15 -3.47
C ARG A 118 5.77 2.76 -3.91
N PRO A 119 6.14 2.58 -5.21
CA PRO A 119 6.37 1.25 -5.79
C PRO A 119 7.74 0.65 -5.42
N PHE A 120 8.67 1.45 -4.90
CA PHE A 120 10.06 1.02 -4.69
C PHE A 120 10.34 0.70 -3.21
N VAL A 121 9.45 -0.10 -2.61
CA VAL A 121 9.70 -0.65 -1.27
C VAL A 121 10.69 -1.81 -1.39
N GLU A 122 11.81 -1.69 -0.70
CA GLU A 122 12.83 -2.75 -0.69
C GLU A 122 12.36 -3.93 0.17
N PRO A 123 12.58 -5.18 -0.25
CA PRO A 123 12.27 -6.37 0.54
C PRO A 123 12.82 -6.32 1.96
N ALA A 124 14.02 -5.77 2.15
CA ALA A 124 14.64 -5.61 3.46
C ALA A 124 13.81 -4.75 4.44
N ILE A 125 12.98 -3.82 3.95
CA ILE A 125 12.05 -3.04 4.79
C ILE A 125 10.95 -3.95 5.32
N LEU A 126 10.40 -4.81 4.44
CA LEU A 126 9.35 -5.75 4.81
C LEU A 126 9.87 -6.78 5.83
N GLU A 127 11.08 -7.30 5.62
CA GLU A 127 11.73 -8.24 6.54
C GLU A 127 11.96 -7.62 7.92
N ARG A 128 12.48 -6.38 7.99
CA ARG A 128 12.65 -5.68 9.26
C ARG A 128 11.31 -5.42 9.96
N THR A 129 10.25 -5.14 9.19
CA THR A 129 8.91 -4.95 9.73
C THR A 129 8.39 -6.25 10.36
N LEU A 130 8.54 -7.39 9.67
CA LEU A 130 8.16 -8.69 10.22
C LEU A 130 8.98 -9.05 11.48
N THR A 131 10.27 -8.77 11.46
CA THR A 131 11.13 -9.00 12.62
C THR A 131 10.65 -8.19 13.83
N ALA A 132 10.29 -6.92 13.64
CA ALA A 132 9.76 -6.08 14.72
C ALA A 132 8.42 -6.64 15.27
N PHE A 133 7.53 -7.13 14.42
CA PHE A 133 6.30 -7.81 14.84
C PHE A 133 6.60 -9.10 15.62
N GLY A 134 7.56 -9.90 15.15
CA GLY A 134 8.01 -11.11 15.84
C GLY A 134 8.58 -10.82 17.24
N HIS A 135 9.12 -9.63 17.46
CA HIS A 135 9.57 -9.15 18.77
C HIS A 135 8.47 -8.45 19.60
N GLY A 136 7.21 -8.55 19.17
CA GLY A 136 6.04 -8.06 19.91
C GLY A 136 5.68 -6.59 19.64
N ALA A 137 6.24 -5.94 18.61
CA ALA A 137 5.79 -4.62 18.23
C ALA A 137 4.34 -4.66 17.74
N ARG A 138 3.49 -3.78 18.27
CA ARG A 138 2.08 -3.68 17.89
C ARG A 138 1.84 -2.76 16.69
N ALA A 139 2.76 -1.83 16.45
CA ALA A 139 2.75 -0.92 15.31
C ALA A 139 4.19 -0.63 14.89
N VAL A 140 4.43 -0.61 13.58
CA VAL A 140 5.75 -0.34 12.99
C VAL A 140 5.57 0.68 11.88
N LEU A 141 6.39 1.73 11.91
CA LEU A 141 6.45 2.74 10.87
C LEU A 141 7.90 2.79 10.33
N PRO A 142 8.14 2.35 9.08
CA PRO A 142 9.43 2.56 8.45
C PRO A 142 9.73 4.05 8.30
N ALA A 143 10.90 4.47 8.76
CA ALA A 143 11.32 5.86 8.74
C ALA A 143 12.81 5.98 8.40
N VAL A 144 13.20 7.15 7.92
CA VAL A 144 14.60 7.54 7.74
C VAL A 144 14.90 8.72 8.66
N ALA A 145 16.15 8.83 9.13
CA ALA A 145 16.59 9.99 9.88
C ALA A 145 16.49 11.24 9.00
N VAL A 146 16.03 12.35 9.59
CA VAL A 146 16.00 13.64 8.91
C VAL A 146 17.44 14.16 8.86
N ALA A 147 17.99 14.28 7.66
CA ALA A 147 19.34 14.82 7.43
C ALA A 147 19.34 16.35 7.27
N ASP A 148 18.17 16.94 6.96
CA ASP A 148 18.03 18.37 6.73
C ASP A 148 17.91 19.15 8.04
N THR A 149 18.35 20.42 8.02
CA THR A 149 18.13 21.34 9.13
C THR A 149 16.66 21.76 9.16
N LEU A 150 15.96 21.41 10.25
CA LEU A 150 14.59 21.85 10.46
C LEU A 150 14.61 23.29 10.99
N LYS A 151 13.95 24.20 10.30
CA LYS A 151 13.71 25.57 10.73
C LYS A 151 12.22 25.75 10.99
N ARG A 152 11.89 26.46 12.06
CA ARG A 152 10.53 26.87 12.35
C ARG A 152 10.34 28.30 11.88
N ALA A 153 9.46 28.50 10.90
CA ALA A 153 9.06 29.84 10.49
C ALA A 153 8.04 30.44 11.48
N ASP A 154 8.12 31.73 11.72
CA ASP A 154 7.07 32.47 12.40
C ASP A 154 5.85 32.71 11.49
N ALA A 155 4.84 33.44 11.99
CA ALA A 155 3.63 33.76 11.20
C ALA A 155 3.90 34.61 9.96
N ASN A 156 5.08 35.25 9.88
CA ASN A 156 5.52 36.08 8.75
C ASN A 156 6.47 35.35 7.80
N GLY A 157 6.78 34.07 8.06
CA GLY A 157 7.62 33.25 7.21
C GLY A 157 9.13 33.41 7.43
N ASN A 158 9.56 34.08 8.53
CA ASN A 158 10.97 34.23 8.90
C ASN A 158 11.45 33.11 9.80
#